data_0a340fab79eb762eb9657f60dc0c4d8f
#
_entry.id   0a340fab79eb762eb9657f60dc0c4d8f
#
_cell.length_a   1.000
_cell.length_b   1.000
_cell.length_c   1.000
_cell.angle_alpha   90.00
_cell.angle_beta   90.00
_cell.angle_gamma   90.00
#
_symmetry.space_group_name_H-M   'P 1'
#
loop_
_entity.id
_entity.type
_entity.pdbx_description
1 polymer ?
#
loop_
_entity_poly.entity_id
_entity_poly.type
_entity_poly.pdbx_seq_one_letter_code
_entity_poly.pdbx_strand_id
1 'polypeptide(L)'
;MDQSVKITSFEAENIKRVKAVELKPSESGLTVIGGRNGQGKTSVLDAIAWALGGNRFKPSHAKREGSTTDPRLRVELSNGIVVERKGVNSSLKVTDPSGNKSGQNLLDSFLEQLALDLPKFMNASDKEKAETLLQIIGIGNELNRLDAQEEQLYNQRTTLGQLARQKRGAAEDMIYFPDAPNAPISASELIQEQQAVLARNGENQQKRYQAQQIDSLCKDLAAQLARYMQQAEDINAKISEVTSQLEQARADLDTASKTVEQLHDESTAEIEAKLQEIDAINTKVRTNAARENAFAEADELDAQYKELTDQIEMVRGERMSLLDGADLPLPGLNVEQGKLTYNGQAWDCMSGSEQLRVATAIVRALKPTCGFVLVDKLEQFDPQTLAEFGAWAQTEGLQIIGTRVGSDDSCQIIIEDGYGMPPASTVDTTAAFANTPGLAMATGDPVPPVTPVDRFTALTTNTTDPVKPEQKWSL
;
A
#
# COMPACT_ATOMS: atom_id res chain seq x y z
N MET A 1 22.95 34.85 -6.71
CA MET A 1 22.05 34.55 -5.61
C MET A 1 20.76 35.30 -5.87
N ASP A 2 19.75 34.63 -6.32
CA ASP A 2 18.41 35.24 -6.49
C ASP A 2 17.91 35.64 -5.11
N GLN A 3 17.83 36.94 -4.84
CA GLN A 3 17.39 37.41 -3.53
C GLN A 3 15.87 37.22 -3.46
N SER A 4 15.44 36.32 -2.60
CA SER A 4 14.02 36.14 -2.32
C SER A 4 13.38 37.45 -1.83
N VAL A 5 12.20 37.74 -2.32
CA VAL A 5 11.47 38.99 -2.03
C VAL A 5 10.82 38.92 -0.66
N LYS A 6 11.08 39.90 0.19
CA LYS A 6 10.60 39.99 1.59
C LYS A 6 9.81 41.29 1.79
N ILE A 7 9.01 41.37 2.85
CA ILE A 7 8.28 42.54 3.24
C ILE A 7 9.19 43.40 4.13
N THR A 8 9.48 44.62 3.73
CA THR A 8 10.29 45.57 4.53
C THR A 8 9.44 46.48 5.36
N SER A 9 8.26 46.89 4.86
CA SER A 9 7.31 47.70 5.59
C SER A 9 5.87 47.41 5.16
N PHE A 10 4.97 47.48 6.10
CA PHE A 10 3.55 47.33 5.87
C PHE A 10 2.77 48.37 6.67
N GLU A 11 1.87 49.07 6.00
CA GLU A 11 0.94 50.05 6.59
C GLU A 11 -0.51 49.67 6.22
N ALA A 12 -1.39 49.70 7.20
CA ALA A 12 -2.82 49.43 7.00
C ALA A 12 -3.70 50.42 7.77
N GLU A 13 -4.69 50.96 7.10
CA GLU A 13 -5.67 51.84 7.69
C GLU A 13 -7.11 51.39 7.32
N ASN A 14 -8.00 51.45 8.30
CA ASN A 14 -9.46 51.26 8.15
C ASN A 14 -9.88 49.92 7.47
N ILE A 15 -9.16 48.84 7.77
CA ILE A 15 -9.49 47.52 7.25
C ILE A 15 -9.95 46.56 8.36
N LYS A 16 -11.09 45.90 8.16
CA LYS A 16 -11.70 44.98 9.13
C LYS A 16 -11.73 45.57 10.55
N ARG A 17 -10.90 45.06 11.47
CA ARG A 17 -10.75 45.58 12.84
C ARG A 17 -9.57 46.53 13.03
N VAL A 18 -8.74 46.71 12.02
CA VAL A 18 -7.57 47.59 12.06
C VAL A 18 -8.01 49.03 11.84
N LYS A 19 -7.59 49.92 12.71
CA LYS A 19 -7.70 51.40 12.56
C LYS A 19 -6.48 51.97 11.87
N ALA A 20 -5.31 51.77 12.46
CA ALA A 20 -4.02 52.13 11.89
C ALA A 20 -2.91 51.20 12.46
N VAL A 21 -2.17 50.56 11.57
CA VAL A 21 -1.04 49.67 11.92
C VAL A 21 0.12 49.94 10.97
N GLU A 22 1.29 50.15 11.54
CA GLU A 22 2.57 50.13 10.84
C GLU A 22 3.39 48.94 11.38
N LEU A 23 3.92 48.11 10.49
CA LEU A 23 4.72 46.93 10.81
C LEU A 23 6.01 46.95 9.97
N LYS A 24 7.15 46.83 10.64
CA LYS A 24 8.47 46.62 10.02
C LYS A 24 8.98 45.25 10.44
N PRO A 25 8.68 44.19 9.65
CA PRO A 25 9.08 42.85 10.01
C PRO A 25 10.61 42.68 9.99
N SER A 26 11.12 41.73 10.78
CA SER A 26 12.52 41.32 10.69
C SER A 26 12.85 40.79 9.30
N GLU A 27 14.06 40.99 8.80
CA GLU A 27 14.46 40.50 7.46
C GLU A 27 14.42 38.97 7.33
N SER A 28 14.62 38.24 8.43
CA SER A 28 14.51 36.78 8.51
C SER A 28 14.09 36.37 9.89
N GLY A 29 13.64 35.10 10.04
CA GLY A 29 13.10 34.61 11.30
C GLY A 29 11.63 35.00 11.50
N LEU A 30 11.18 34.94 12.74
CA LEU A 30 9.78 35.11 13.12
C LEU A 30 9.50 36.52 13.63
N THR A 31 8.55 37.22 13.01
CA THR A 31 7.92 38.45 13.47
C THR A 31 6.55 38.12 14.05
N VAL A 32 6.35 38.37 15.34
CA VAL A 32 5.09 38.07 16.05
C VAL A 32 4.24 39.31 16.25
N ILE A 33 3.00 39.25 15.78
CA ILE A 33 1.96 40.26 16.01
C ILE A 33 1.13 39.81 17.21
N GLY A 34 1.30 40.45 18.34
CA GLY A 34 0.61 40.17 19.60
C GLY A 34 -0.71 40.93 19.79
N GLY A 35 -1.42 40.62 20.87
CA GLY A 35 -2.62 41.30 21.31
C GLY A 35 -3.70 40.34 21.79
N ARG A 36 -4.71 40.89 22.49
CA ARG A 36 -5.85 40.09 22.97
C ARG A 36 -6.75 39.64 21.82
N ASN A 37 -7.62 38.66 22.11
CA ASN A 37 -8.60 38.21 21.11
C ASN A 37 -9.51 39.35 20.67
N GLY A 38 -9.83 39.41 19.38
CA GLY A 38 -10.74 40.40 18.82
C GLY A 38 -10.11 41.76 18.49
N GLN A 39 -8.84 42.02 18.81
CA GLN A 39 -8.18 43.32 18.62
C GLN A 39 -7.76 43.61 17.18
N GLY A 40 -7.76 42.64 16.27
CA GLY A 40 -7.46 42.85 14.85
C GLY A 40 -6.18 42.19 14.34
N LYS A 41 -5.54 41.31 15.13
CA LYS A 41 -4.30 40.57 14.71
C LYS A 41 -4.44 39.90 13.37
N THR A 42 -5.38 38.96 13.23
CA THR A 42 -5.66 38.27 11.95
C THR A 42 -6.04 39.26 10.83
N SER A 43 -6.67 40.41 11.19
CA SER A 43 -6.99 41.44 10.20
C SER A 43 -5.76 42.10 9.61
N VAL A 44 -4.59 42.08 10.32
CA VAL A 44 -3.31 42.54 9.78
C VAL A 44 -2.79 41.56 8.73
N LEU A 45 -2.83 40.26 9.03
CA LEU A 45 -2.44 39.23 8.05
C LEU A 45 -3.33 39.23 6.81
N ASP A 46 -4.66 39.32 7.01
CA ASP A 46 -5.63 39.46 5.89
C ASP A 46 -5.33 40.68 5.03
N ALA A 47 -4.92 41.78 5.66
CA ALA A 47 -4.59 43.03 4.96
C ALA A 47 -3.32 42.86 4.12
N ILE A 48 -2.27 42.20 4.63
CA ILE A 48 -1.06 41.87 3.88
C ILE A 48 -1.43 40.94 2.72
N ALA A 49 -2.17 39.88 2.99
CA ALA A 49 -2.59 38.91 1.98
C ALA A 49 -3.42 39.59 0.88
N TRP A 50 -4.35 40.48 1.23
CA TRP A 50 -5.14 41.26 0.26
C TRP A 50 -4.27 42.24 -0.53
N ALA A 51 -3.37 42.97 0.14
CA ALA A 51 -2.48 43.90 -0.54
C ALA A 51 -1.69 43.24 -1.65
N LEU A 52 -1.14 42.08 -1.38
CA LEU A 52 -0.23 41.35 -2.26
C LEU A 52 -0.95 40.36 -3.19
N GLY A 53 -1.84 39.53 -2.65
CA GLY A 53 -2.53 38.46 -3.36
C GLY A 53 -3.80 38.87 -4.13
N GLY A 54 -4.19 40.12 -4.00
CA GLY A 54 -5.28 40.68 -4.79
C GLY A 54 -6.69 40.25 -4.35
N ASN A 55 -7.60 40.26 -5.32
CA ASN A 55 -9.01 40.03 -5.06
C ASN A 55 -9.33 38.63 -4.48
N ARG A 56 -8.45 37.66 -4.65
CA ARG A 56 -8.58 36.29 -4.07
C ARG A 56 -8.55 36.32 -2.54
N PHE A 57 -7.80 37.27 -1.97
CA PHE A 57 -7.63 37.47 -0.52
C PHE A 57 -8.42 38.64 0.02
N LYS A 58 -9.27 39.27 -0.79
CA LYS A 58 -10.09 40.39 -0.36
C LYS A 58 -11.12 39.94 0.67
N PRO A 59 -11.12 40.50 1.90
CA PRO A 59 -12.15 40.22 2.88
C PRO A 59 -13.54 40.59 2.37
N SER A 60 -14.57 39.82 2.73
CA SER A 60 -15.96 40.10 2.36
C SER A 60 -16.42 41.51 2.85
N HIS A 61 -15.96 41.89 4.05
CA HIS A 61 -16.15 43.21 4.62
C HIS A 61 -14.79 43.87 4.86
N ALA A 62 -14.20 44.41 3.79
CA ALA A 62 -12.85 44.99 3.85
C ALA A 62 -12.82 46.31 4.64
N LYS A 63 -13.80 47.20 4.47
CA LYS A 63 -13.88 48.47 5.19
C LYS A 63 -14.23 48.25 6.66
N ARG A 64 -13.50 48.94 7.54
CA ARG A 64 -13.76 48.87 8.98
C ARG A 64 -15.15 49.44 9.30
N GLU A 65 -15.90 48.72 10.11
CA GLU A 65 -17.21 49.16 10.57
C GLU A 65 -17.12 50.48 11.33
N GLY A 66 -18.02 51.41 11.02
CA GLY A 66 -18.03 52.77 11.62
C GLY A 66 -16.96 53.72 11.07
N SER A 67 -16.12 53.30 10.09
CA SER A 67 -15.17 54.22 9.46
C SER A 67 -15.83 55.06 8.36
N THR A 68 -15.55 56.37 8.34
CA THR A 68 -15.95 57.28 7.26
C THR A 68 -14.99 57.18 6.06
N THR A 69 -13.73 56.79 6.29
CA THR A 69 -12.69 56.68 5.28
C THR A 69 -12.56 55.24 4.76
N ASP A 70 -12.18 55.12 3.50
CA ASP A 70 -11.97 53.84 2.87
C ASP A 70 -10.66 53.16 3.30
N PRO A 71 -10.53 51.83 3.18
CA PRO A 71 -9.32 51.10 3.53
C PRO A 71 -8.14 51.54 2.64
N ARG A 72 -6.97 51.66 3.28
CA ARG A 72 -5.71 51.95 2.62
C ARG A 72 -4.65 50.98 3.10
N LEU A 73 -3.96 50.33 2.15
CA LEU A 73 -2.89 49.40 2.40
C LEU A 73 -1.66 49.85 1.62
N ARG A 74 -0.47 49.72 2.23
CA ARG A 74 0.81 49.95 1.59
C ARG A 74 1.78 48.90 2.05
N VAL A 75 2.46 48.24 1.10
CA VAL A 75 3.51 47.27 1.33
C VAL A 75 4.74 47.71 0.56
N GLU A 76 5.87 47.72 1.25
CA GLU A 76 7.18 47.88 0.62
C GLU A 76 7.91 46.55 0.67
N LEU A 77 8.51 46.16 -0.46
CA LEU A 77 9.21 44.90 -0.62
C LEU A 77 10.72 45.12 -0.74
N SER A 78 11.53 44.10 -0.36
CA SER A 78 13.00 44.19 -0.35
C SER A 78 13.62 44.41 -1.72
N ASN A 79 12.90 44.10 -2.79
CA ASN A 79 13.32 44.41 -4.16
C ASN A 79 12.95 45.84 -4.63
N GLY A 80 12.47 46.69 -3.71
CA GLY A 80 12.10 48.10 -3.99
C GLY A 80 10.70 48.29 -4.59
N ILE A 81 9.92 47.24 -4.76
CA ILE A 81 8.55 47.33 -5.23
C ILE A 81 7.66 47.89 -4.09
N VAL A 82 6.85 48.89 -4.42
CA VAL A 82 5.85 49.45 -3.52
C VAL A 82 4.45 49.10 -4.05
N VAL A 83 3.64 48.49 -3.19
CA VAL A 83 2.26 48.10 -3.49
C VAL A 83 1.32 48.98 -2.66
N GLU A 84 0.45 49.73 -3.31
CA GLU A 84 -0.63 50.50 -2.68
C GLU A 84 -1.99 49.97 -3.13
N ARG A 85 -2.86 49.71 -2.17
CA ARG A 85 -4.24 49.30 -2.44
C ARG A 85 -5.19 50.18 -1.68
N LYS A 86 -6.18 50.74 -2.38
CA LYS A 86 -7.11 51.75 -1.81
C LYS A 86 -8.57 51.45 -2.17
N GLY A 87 -9.43 51.74 -1.23
CA GLY A 87 -10.88 51.72 -1.41
C GLY A 87 -11.48 50.29 -1.44
N VAL A 88 -12.78 50.25 -1.26
CA VAL A 88 -13.55 48.97 -1.29
C VAL A 88 -13.52 48.30 -2.65
N ASN A 89 -13.26 49.02 -3.73
CA ASN A 89 -13.11 48.47 -5.08
C ASN A 89 -11.70 47.91 -5.39
N SER A 90 -10.80 47.89 -4.38
CA SER A 90 -9.48 47.30 -4.50
C SER A 90 -8.60 47.94 -5.60
N SER A 91 -8.61 49.27 -5.70
CA SER A 91 -7.73 50.00 -6.62
C SER A 91 -6.28 49.71 -6.30
N LEU A 92 -5.58 49.05 -7.23
CA LEU A 92 -4.19 48.62 -7.09
C LEU A 92 -3.24 49.56 -7.82
N LYS A 93 -2.18 49.98 -7.15
CA LYS A 93 -1.02 50.67 -7.74
C LYS A 93 0.24 49.93 -7.31
N VAL A 94 0.95 49.37 -8.25
CA VAL A 94 2.26 48.77 -8.05
C VAL A 94 3.28 49.65 -8.71
N THR A 95 4.32 50.07 -7.98
CA THR A 95 5.40 50.92 -8.47
C THR A 95 6.70 50.11 -8.37
N ASP A 96 7.43 49.92 -9.48
CA ASP A 96 8.73 49.26 -9.49
C ASP A 96 9.84 50.22 -8.99
N PRO A 97 11.06 49.73 -8.72
CA PRO A 97 12.17 50.57 -8.28
C PRO A 97 12.54 51.69 -9.27
N SER A 98 12.18 51.54 -10.55
CA SER A 98 12.39 52.56 -11.59
C SER A 98 11.29 53.58 -11.67
N GLY A 99 10.22 53.46 -10.82
CA GLY A 99 9.09 54.36 -10.82
C GLY A 99 7.99 54.02 -11.83
N ASN A 100 8.11 52.94 -12.60
CA ASN A 100 7.07 52.53 -13.54
C ASN A 100 5.90 51.88 -12.84
N LYS A 101 4.72 52.03 -13.42
CA LYS A 101 3.46 51.41 -12.89
C LYS A 101 3.35 50.00 -13.46
N SER A 102 3.13 49.05 -12.57
CA SER A 102 2.87 47.66 -12.87
C SER A 102 1.52 47.20 -12.29
N GLY A 103 1.12 45.94 -12.57
CA GLY A 103 -0.14 45.37 -12.10
C GLY A 103 0.04 44.13 -11.23
N GLN A 104 -1.05 43.42 -10.97
CA GLN A 104 -1.09 42.20 -10.18
C GLN A 104 -0.16 41.12 -10.77
N ASN A 105 -0.03 41.03 -12.10
CA ASN A 105 0.83 40.02 -12.77
C ASN A 105 2.30 40.11 -12.33
N LEU A 106 2.82 41.32 -12.01
CA LEU A 106 4.17 41.46 -11.48
C LEU A 106 4.28 40.82 -10.10
N LEU A 107 3.28 41.01 -9.24
CA LEU A 107 3.25 40.38 -7.92
C LEU A 107 3.12 38.85 -8.02
N ASP A 108 2.23 38.36 -8.85
CA ASP A 108 2.00 36.93 -9.08
C ASP A 108 3.24 36.22 -9.66
N SER A 109 4.18 36.98 -10.27
CA SER A 109 5.42 36.40 -10.80
C SER A 109 6.37 35.85 -9.72
N PHE A 110 6.37 36.43 -8.52
CA PHE A 110 7.26 36.02 -7.41
C PHE A 110 6.54 35.65 -6.11
N LEU A 111 5.23 35.86 -6.02
CA LEU A 111 4.44 35.51 -4.83
C LEU A 111 3.88 34.09 -4.95
N GLU A 112 3.90 33.36 -3.84
CA GLU A 112 3.17 32.10 -3.69
C GLU A 112 1.88 32.28 -2.91
N GLN A 113 0.77 31.78 -3.45
CA GLN A 113 -0.55 31.98 -2.83
C GLN A 113 -0.66 31.30 -1.47
N LEU A 114 -0.06 30.12 -1.32
CA LEU A 114 -0.03 29.40 -0.05
C LEU A 114 0.87 30.08 0.99
N ALA A 115 1.84 30.88 0.57
CA ALA A 115 2.63 31.71 1.48
C ALA A 115 1.80 32.84 2.14
N LEU A 116 0.75 33.28 1.44
CA LEU A 116 -0.22 34.25 1.97
C LEU A 116 -1.31 33.61 2.84
N ASP A 117 -1.51 32.31 2.77
CA ASP A 117 -2.52 31.56 3.53
C ASP A 117 -2.01 30.14 3.83
N LEU A 118 -0.98 30.05 4.66
CA LEU A 118 -0.41 28.76 5.08
C LEU A 118 -1.45 27.83 5.72
N PRO A 119 -2.42 28.31 6.53
CA PRO A 119 -3.49 27.48 7.06
C PRO A 119 -4.28 26.71 6.00
N LYS A 120 -4.41 27.25 4.78
CA LYS A 120 -5.06 26.54 3.68
C LYS A 120 -4.32 25.25 3.31
N PHE A 121 -2.99 25.28 3.24
CA PHE A 121 -2.20 24.08 3.02
C PHE A 121 -2.27 23.13 4.22
N MET A 122 -2.14 23.64 5.44
CA MET A 122 -2.19 22.82 6.65
C MET A 122 -3.52 22.06 6.79
N ASN A 123 -4.63 22.65 6.37
CA ASN A 123 -5.96 22.04 6.40
C ASN A 123 -6.36 21.31 5.10
N ALA A 124 -5.49 21.27 4.10
CA ALA A 124 -5.71 20.50 2.87
C ALA A 124 -5.79 19.00 3.18
N SER A 125 -6.39 18.22 2.29
CA SER A 125 -6.40 16.75 2.40
C SER A 125 -4.99 16.17 2.28
N ASP A 126 -4.77 14.97 2.84
CA ASP A 126 -3.47 14.29 2.74
C ASP A 126 -3.01 14.11 1.29
N LYS A 127 -3.96 13.82 0.41
CA LYS A 127 -3.73 13.70 -1.03
C LYS A 127 -3.24 15.01 -1.65
N GLU A 128 -3.91 16.13 -1.36
CA GLU A 128 -3.51 17.44 -1.88
C GLU A 128 -2.13 17.89 -1.37
N LYS A 129 -1.81 17.57 -0.11
CA LYS A 129 -0.49 17.85 0.46
C LYS A 129 0.61 17.02 -0.24
N ALA A 130 0.36 15.74 -0.45
CA ALA A 130 1.28 14.85 -1.17
C ALA A 130 1.46 15.29 -2.63
N GLU A 131 0.37 15.58 -3.34
CA GLU A 131 0.41 16.08 -4.73
C GLU A 131 1.19 17.40 -4.85
N THR A 132 1.05 18.30 -3.87
CA THR A 132 1.83 19.55 -3.84
C THR A 132 3.33 19.28 -3.72
N LEU A 133 3.74 18.36 -2.84
CA LEU A 133 5.14 17.97 -2.73
C LEU A 133 5.65 17.33 -4.03
N LEU A 134 4.90 16.40 -4.58
CA LEU A 134 5.26 15.70 -5.82
C LEU A 134 5.38 16.65 -7.02
N GLN A 135 4.58 17.70 -7.05
CA GLN A 135 4.69 18.76 -8.06
C GLN A 135 6.00 19.54 -7.93
N ILE A 136 6.45 19.83 -6.70
CA ILE A 136 7.72 20.54 -6.45
C ILE A 136 8.92 19.73 -6.94
N ILE A 137 8.97 18.45 -6.58
CA ILE A 137 10.08 17.57 -6.93
C ILE A 137 10.01 17.07 -8.39
N GLY A 138 8.91 17.33 -9.10
CA GLY A 138 8.75 17.03 -10.53
C GLY A 138 8.58 15.56 -10.88
N ILE A 139 8.44 14.66 -9.91
CA ILE A 139 8.35 13.20 -10.12
C ILE A 139 6.90 12.66 -9.99
N GLY A 140 5.92 13.53 -9.82
CA GLY A 140 4.54 13.14 -9.55
C GLY A 140 3.94 12.21 -10.61
N ASN A 141 4.21 12.45 -11.90
CA ASN A 141 3.70 11.60 -12.97
C ASN A 141 4.31 10.20 -12.95
N GLU A 142 5.61 10.10 -12.67
CA GLU A 142 6.32 8.81 -12.61
C GLU A 142 5.90 8.02 -11.38
N LEU A 143 5.74 8.69 -10.25
CA LEU A 143 5.24 8.05 -9.02
C LEU A 143 3.81 7.53 -9.20
N ASN A 144 2.91 8.32 -9.79
CA ASN A 144 1.55 7.88 -10.11
C ASN A 144 1.53 6.69 -11.05
N ARG A 145 2.49 6.62 -12.01
CA ARG A 145 2.64 5.46 -12.90
C ARG A 145 3.05 4.21 -12.13
N LEU A 146 4.01 4.33 -11.22
CA LEU A 146 4.47 3.22 -10.38
C LEU A 146 3.38 2.76 -9.40
N ASP A 147 2.65 3.68 -8.78
CA ASP A 147 1.52 3.35 -7.89
C ASP A 147 0.41 2.60 -8.64
N ALA A 148 0.06 3.05 -9.87
CA ALA A 148 -0.92 2.36 -10.71
C ALA A 148 -0.43 0.97 -11.15
N GLN A 149 0.85 0.83 -11.44
CA GLN A 149 1.48 -0.45 -11.78
C GLN A 149 1.47 -1.40 -10.57
N GLU A 150 1.82 -0.93 -9.38
CA GLU A 150 1.75 -1.73 -8.15
C GLU A 150 0.33 -2.21 -7.88
N GLU A 151 -0.67 -1.33 -7.99
CA GLU A 151 -2.09 -1.69 -7.80
C GLU A 151 -2.55 -2.75 -8.83
N GLN A 152 -2.17 -2.60 -10.09
CA GLN A 152 -2.48 -3.58 -11.12
C GLN A 152 -1.87 -4.96 -10.81
N LEU A 153 -0.58 -5.00 -10.47
CA LEU A 153 0.12 -6.23 -10.11
C LEU A 153 -0.49 -6.88 -8.85
N TYR A 154 -0.82 -6.07 -7.84
CA TYR A 154 -1.47 -6.55 -6.62
C TYR A 154 -2.83 -7.20 -6.90
N ASN A 155 -3.65 -6.59 -7.76
CA ASN A 155 -4.95 -7.14 -8.14
C ASN A 155 -4.81 -8.45 -8.92
N GLN A 156 -3.86 -8.53 -9.86
CA GLN A 156 -3.53 -9.75 -10.60
C GLN A 156 -3.07 -10.86 -9.65
N ARG A 157 -2.14 -10.55 -8.75
CA ARG A 157 -1.64 -11.51 -7.75
C ARG A 157 -2.76 -12.03 -6.86
N THR A 158 -3.66 -11.16 -6.41
CA THR A 158 -4.80 -11.53 -5.56
C THR A 158 -5.72 -12.51 -6.28
N THR A 159 -6.03 -12.25 -7.55
CA THR A 159 -6.87 -13.12 -8.38
C THR A 159 -6.19 -14.49 -8.61
N LEU A 160 -4.91 -14.49 -8.94
CA LEU A 160 -4.15 -15.75 -9.12
C LEU A 160 -4.06 -16.56 -7.83
N GLY A 161 -3.81 -15.90 -6.68
CA GLY A 161 -3.77 -16.57 -5.40
C GLY A 161 -5.11 -17.21 -4.98
N GLN A 162 -6.23 -16.59 -5.33
CA GLN A 162 -7.55 -17.19 -5.13
C GLN A 162 -7.77 -18.41 -6.04
N LEU A 163 -7.41 -18.29 -7.31
CA LEU A 163 -7.53 -19.37 -8.29
C LEU A 163 -6.62 -20.56 -7.93
N ALA A 164 -5.37 -20.31 -7.53
CA ALA A 164 -4.44 -21.34 -7.08
C ALA A 164 -5.01 -22.13 -5.88
N ARG A 165 -5.51 -21.43 -4.87
CA ARG A 165 -6.14 -22.07 -3.70
C ARG A 165 -7.37 -22.89 -4.08
N GLN A 166 -8.23 -22.37 -4.97
CA GLN A 166 -9.40 -23.09 -5.45
C GLN A 166 -9.00 -24.36 -6.21
N LYS A 167 -8.00 -24.28 -7.11
CA LYS A 167 -7.49 -25.44 -7.86
C LYS A 167 -6.85 -26.46 -6.94
N ARG A 168 -6.02 -26.03 -5.98
CA ARG A 168 -5.39 -26.91 -5.00
C ARG A 168 -6.43 -27.61 -4.12
N GLY A 169 -7.40 -26.88 -3.59
CA GLY A 169 -8.51 -27.47 -2.82
C GLY A 169 -9.31 -28.46 -3.64
N ALA A 170 -9.64 -28.15 -4.89
CA ALA A 170 -10.31 -29.10 -5.78
C ALA A 170 -9.48 -30.36 -6.05
N ALA A 171 -8.15 -30.24 -6.18
CA ALA A 171 -7.26 -31.38 -6.33
C ALA A 171 -7.13 -32.22 -5.05
N GLU A 172 -7.11 -31.58 -3.88
CA GLU A 172 -7.12 -32.26 -2.58
C GLU A 172 -8.41 -33.03 -2.33
N ASP A 173 -9.55 -32.49 -2.75
CA ASP A 173 -10.87 -33.12 -2.64
C ASP A 173 -11.07 -34.28 -3.61
N MET A 174 -10.25 -34.41 -4.66
CA MET A 174 -10.29 -35.53 -5.59
C MET A 174 -9.80 -36.82 -4.94
N ILE A 175 -10.59 -37.89 -5.10
CA ILE A 175 -10.22 -39.23 -4.59
C ILE A 175 -8.96 -39.73 -5.29
N TYR A 176 -7.96 -40.14 -4.54
CA TYR A 176 -6.76 -40.80 -5.06
C TYR A 176 -6.85 -42.30 -4.87
N PHE A 177 -6.51 -43.05 -5.90
CA PHE A 177 -6.49 -44.50 -5.90
C PHE A 177 -5.03 -45.02 -6.02
N PRO A 178 -4.37 -45.32 -4.90
CA PRO A 178 -2.97 -45.71 -4.91
C PRO A 178 -2.70 -47.02 -5.67
N ASP A 179 -3.69 -47.91 -5.75
CA ASP A 179 -3.57 -49.21 -6.40
C ASP A 179 -3.94 -49.17 -7.90
N ALA A 180 -4.30 -48.01 -8.45
CA ALA A 180 -4.61 -47.88 -9.87
C ALA A 180 -3.31 -47.82 -10.69
N PRO A 181 -3.23 -48.53 -11.84
CA PRO A 181 -2.09 -48.43 -12.73
C PRO A 181 -1.93 -47.02 -13.29
N ASN A 182 -0.69 -46.67 -13.67
CA ASN A 182 -0.36 -45.32 -14.17
C ASN A 182 -0.97 -45.01 -15.54
N ALA A 183 -1.38 -46.04 -16.29
CA ALA A 183 -1.99 -45.87 -17.59
C ALA A 183 -3.26 -46.70 -17.73
N PRO A 184 -4.23 -46.25 -18.55
CA PRO A 184 -5.48 -46.98 -18.80
C PRO A 184 -5.16 -48.37 -19.40
N ILE A 185 -5.83 -49.40 -18.90
CA ILE A 185 -5.70 -50.76 -19.44
C ILE A 185 -6.49 -50.82 -20.75
N SER A 186 -5.87 -51.37 -21.79
CA SER A 186 -6.51 -51.53 -23.10
C SER A 186 -7.38 -52.78 -23.10
N ALA A 187 -8.69 -52.63 -23.23
CA ALA A 187 -9.59 -53.75 -23.44
C ALA A 187 -9.24 -54.56 -24.72
N SER A 188 -8.76 -53.88 -25.76
CA SER A 188 -8.39 -54.48 -27.03
C SER A 188 -7.21 -55.43 -26.87
N GLU A 189 -6.19 -55.08 -26.07
CA GLU A 189 -5.02 -55.93 -25.82
C GLU A 189 -5.40 -57.16 -25.02
N LEU A 190 -6.23 -57.02 -23.98
CA LEU A 190 -6.72 -58.15 -23.21
C LEU A 190 -7.62 -59.10 -24.03
N ILE A 191 -8.46 -58.52 -24.92
CA ILE A 191 -9.28 -59.32 -25.85
C ILE A 191 -8.37 -60.10 -26.85
N GLN A 192 -7.31 -59.47 -27.38
CA GLN A 192 -6.34 -60.13 -28.24
C GLN A 192 -5.62 -61.29 -27.50
N GLU A 193 -5.19 -61.05 -26.25
CA GLU A 193 -4.58 -62.07 -25.41
C GLU A 193 -5.54 -63.23 -25.15
N GLN A 194 -6.81 -62.92 -24.80
CA GLN A 194 -7.87 -63.93 -24.63
C GLN A 194 -8.06 -64.75 -25.92
N GLN A 195 -8.15 -64.10 -27.08
CA GLN A 195 -8.30 -64.79 -28.37
C GLN A 195 -7.09 -65.69 -28.67
N ALA A 196 -5.87 -65.23 -28.36
CA ALA A 196 -4.68 -66.03 -28.55
C ALA A 196 -4.67 -67.29 -27.64
N VAL A 197 -5.10 -67.13 -26.37
CA VAL A 197 -5.26 -68.28 -25.44
C VAL A 197 -6.33 -69.26 -25.94
N LEU A 198 -7.51 -68.73 -26.37
CA LEU A 198 -8.59 -69.57 -26.91
C LEU A 198 -8.18 -70.29 -28.18
N ALA A 199 -7.40 -69.65 -29.09
CA ALA A 199 -6.85 -70.31 -30.28
C ALA A 199 -5.90 -71.46 -29.89
N ARG A 200 -4.98 -71.23 -28.94
CA ARG A 200 -4.07 -72.30 -28.44
C ARG A 200 -4.89 -73.43 -27.79
N ASN A 201 -5.90 -73.12 -26.98
CA ASN A 201 -6.73 -74.17 -26.39
C ASN A 201 -7.54 -74.93 -27.45
N GLY A 202 -8.02 -74.26 -28.52
CA GLY A 202 -8.65 -74.89 -29.67
C GLY A 202 -7.72 -75.87 -30.41
N GLU A 203 -6.46 -75.47 -30.64
CA GLU A 203 -5.45 -76.36 -31.22
C GLU A 203 -5.18 -77.56 -30.32
N ASN A 204 -5.05 -77.32 -28.99
CA ASN A 204 -4.84 -78.42 -28.03
C ASN A 204 -6.04 -79.38 -28.04
N GLN A 205 -7.27 -78.87 -28.10
CA GLN A 205 -8.45 -79.73 -28.20
C GLN A 205 -8.45 -80.56 -29.50
N GLN A 206 -8.04 -79.95 -30.61
CA GLN A 206 -7.94 -80.67 -31.87
C GLN A 206 -6.84 -81.84 -31.78
N LYS A 207 -5.68 -81.51 -31.15
CA LYS A 207 -4.63 -82.53 -30.93
C LYS A 207 -5.09 -83.68 -30.04
N ARG A 208 -5.84 -83.36 -28.93
CA ARG A 208 -6.47 -84.38 -28.10
C ARG A 208 -7.46 -85.24 -28.86
N TYR A 209 -8.31 -84.62 -29.68
CA TYR A 209 -9.25 -85.35 -30.53
C TYR A 209 -8.50 -86.29 -31.53
N GLN A 210 -7.44 -85.82 -32.19
CA GLN A 210 -6.60 -86.66 -33.06
C GLN A 210 -5.93 -87.81 -32.30
N ALA A 211 -5.40 -87.53 -31.10
CA ALA A 211 -4.86 -88.56 -30.27
C ALA A 211 -5.89 -89.68 -29.88
N GLN A 212 -7.15 -89.29 -29.55
CA GLN A 212 -8.25 -90.18 -29.32
C GLN A 212 -8.63 -91.03 -30.53
N GLN A 213 -8.58 -90.45 -31.76
CA GLN A 213 -8.82 -91.16 -32.94
C GLN A 213 -7.73 -92.17 -33.20
N ILE A 214 -6.46 -91.82 -32.99
CA ILE A 214 -5.30 -92.74 -33.11
C ILE A 214 -5.38 -93.88 -32.08
N ASP A 215 -5.75 -93.53 -30.84
CA ASP A 215 -5.93 -94.50 -29.78
C ASP A 215 -7.03 -95.53 -30.16
N SER A 216 -8.17 -95.00 -30.64
CA SER A 216 -9.28 -95.87 -31.13
C SER A 216 -8.82 -96.76 -32.30
N LEU A 217 -8.11 -96.19 -33.26
CA LEU A 217 -7.56 -96.98 -34.40
C LEU A 217 -6.58 -98.02 -33.91
N CYS A 218 -5.69 -97.70 -32.97
CA CYS A 218 -4.78 -98.69 -32.34
C CYS A 218 -5.51 -99.86 -31.68
N LYS A 219 -6.61 -99.56 -30.95
CA LYS A 219 -7.48 -100.58 -30.33
C LYS A 219 -8.15 -101.49 -31.33
N ASP A 220 -8.66 -100.84 -32.41
CA ASP A 220 -9.28 -101.62 -33.52
C ASP A 220 -8.26 -102.47 -34.25
N LEU A 221 -7.06 -101.95 -34.56
CA LEU A 221 -5.97 -102.72 -35.16
C LEU A 221 -5.47 -103.78 -34.22
N ALA A 222 -5.35 -103.56 -32.92
CA ALA A 222 -5.00 -104.58 -31.90
C ALA A 222 -6.07 -105.71 -31.85
N ALA A 223 -7.37 -105.38 -31.93
CA ALA A 223 -8.45 -106.34 -32.00
C ALA A 223 -8.42 -107.14 -33.35
N GLN A 224 -8.13 -106.46 -34.44
CA GLN A 224 -7.94 -107.10 -35.75
C GLN A 224 -6.71 -108.05 -35.73
N LEU A 225 -5.59 -107.58 -35.14
CA LEU A 225 -4.39 -108.42 -34.96
C LEU A 225 -4.69 -109.69 -34.15
N ALA A 226 -5.42 -109.52 -33.00
CA ALA A 226 -5.84 -110.70 -32.20
C ALA A 226 -6.71 -111.71 -33.01
N ARG A 227 -7.59 -111.23 -33.90
CA ARG A 227 -8.38 -112.08 -34.83
C ARG A 227 -7.52 -112.71 -35.89
N TYR A 228 -6.52 -112.00 -36.44
CA TYR A 228 -5.60 -112.56 -37.43
C TYR A 228 -4.58 -113.49 -36.80
N MET A 229 -4.14 -113.35 -35.55
CA MET A 229 -3.33 -114.27 -34.81
C MET A 229 -4.07 -115.62 -34.61
N GLN A 230 -5.38 -115.57 -34.49
CA GLN A 230 -6.21 -116.79 -34.39
C GLN A 230 -6.42 -117.50 -35.75
N GLN A 231 -6.19 -116.78 -36.87
CA GLN A 231 -6.16 -117.36 -38.24
C GLN A 231 -4.71 -117.59 -38.75
N ALA A 232 -3.74 -117.59 -37.84
CA ALA A 232 -2.32 -117.37 -38.15
C ALA A 232 -1.49 -118.56 -38.56
N GLU A 233 -2.03 -119.70 -39.01
CA GLU A 233 -1.24 -120.69 -39.70
C GLU A 233 -1.10 -120.43 -41.22
N ASP A 234 -1.93 -119.51 -41.77
CA ASP A 234 -1.86 -119.15 -43.22
C ASP A 234 -1.35 -117.75 -43.54
N ILE A 235 -0.94 -116.98 -42.56
CA ILE A 235 -0.73 -115.56 -42.74
C ILE A 235 0.58 -115.00 -42.09
N ASN A 236 1.65 -115.76 -41.96
CA ASN A 236 2.94 -115.25 -41.47
C ASN A 236 3.51 -114.11 -42.36
N ALA A 237 3.08 -113.95 -43.58
CA ALA A 237 3.48 -112.85 -44.43
C ALA A 237 2.68 -111.53 -44.11
N LYS A 238 1.42 -111.69 -43.68
CA LYS A 238 0.58 -110.48 -43.33
C LYS A 238 0.83 -109.98 -41.92
N ILE A 239 1.27 -110.87 -40.99
CA ILE A 239 1.64 -110.51 -39.63
C ILE A 239 2.83 -109.56 -39.60
N SER A 240 3.80 -109.74 -40.46
CA SER A 240 4.98 -108.85 -40.52
C SER A 240 4.58 -107.42 -40.95
N GLU A 241 3.62 -107.33 -41.93
CA GLU A 241 3.18 -106.05 -42.40
C GLU A 241 2.31 -105.33 -41.39
N VAL A 242 1.32 -106.05 -40.75
CA VAL A 242 0.46 -105.49 -39.70
C VAL A 242 1.22 -105.19 -38.42
N THR A 243 2.24 -106.03 -38.07
CA THR A 243 3.10 -105.72 -36.92
C THR A 243 3.91 -104.46 -37.15
N SER A 244 4.47 -104.27 -38.37
CA SER A 244 5.13 -103.01 -38.69
C SER A 244 4.18 -101.79 -38.65
N GLN A 245 2.98 -101.96 -39.16
CA GLN A 245 1.93 -100.94 -39.08
C GLN A 245 1.53 -100.67 -37.63
N LEU A 246 1.40 -101.71 -36.78
CA LEU A 246 1.05 -101.53 -35.36
C LEU A 246 2.22 -100.87 -34.61
N GLU A 247 3.49 -101.28 -34.85
CA GLU A 247 4.64 -100.57 -34.24
C GLU A 247 4.71 -99.10 -34.62
N GLN A 248 4.45 -98.77 -35.91
CA GLN A 248 4.39 -97.43 -36.37
C GLN A 248 3.23 -96.65 -35.65
N ALA A 249 2.01 -97.26 -35.66
CA ALA A 249 0.88 -96.66 -34.99
C ALA A 249 1.10 -96.51 -33.46
N ARG A 250 1.82 -97.46 -32.80
CA ARG A 250 2.19 -97.32 -31.38
C ARG A 250 3.18 -96.19 -31.12
N ALA A 251 4.18 -96.04 -32.04
CA ALA A 251 5.12 -94.95 -31.96
C ALA A 251 4.44 -93.60 -32.13
N ASP A 252 3.47 -93.53 -33.08
CA ASP A 252 2.70 -92.35 -33.29
C ASP A 252 1.76 -92.02 -32.09
N LEU A 253 1.17 -93.09 -31.51
CA LEU A 253 0.36 -92.92 -30.25
C LEU A 253 1.23 -92.53 -29.07
N ASP A 254 2.41 -93.09 -28.88
CA ASP A 254 3.35 -92.72 -27.80
C ASP A 254 3.76 -91.20 -27.96
N THR A 255 4.05 -90.84 -29.23
CA THR A 255 4.35 -89.42 -29.52
C THR A 255 3.17 -88.52 -29.29
N ALA A 256 1.97 -88.93 -29.72
CA ALA A 256 0.73 -88.14 -29.51
C ALA A 256 0.35 -88.08 -28.02
N SER A 257 0.53 -89.21 -27.27
CA SER A 257 0.26 -89.23 -25.82
C SER A 257 1.21 -88.32 -25.05
N LYS A 258 2.51 -88.33 -25.35
CA LYS A 258 3.49 -87.42 -24.75
C LYS A 258 3.21 -86.01 -25.10
N THR A 259 2.72 -85.75 -26.31
CA THR A 259 2.29 -84.41 -26.71
C THR A 259 1.03 -83.93 -25.91
N VAL A 260 0.08 -84.87 -25.75
CA VAL A 260 -1.19 -84.55 -24.93
C VAL A 260 -0.84 -84.29 -23.49
N GLU A 261 0.08 -85.11 -22.89
CA GLU A 261 0.49 -84.89 -21.49
C GLU A 261 1.23 -83.58 -21.28
N GLN A 262 1.85 -83.04 -22.30
CA GLN A 262 2.53 -81.72 -22.26
C GLN A 262 1.63 -80.57 -22.62
N LEU A 263 0.38 -80.79 -23.03
CA LEU A 263 -0.57 -79.77 -23.36
C LEU A 263 -1.20 -79.21 -22.09
N HIS A 264 -0.84 -77.99 -21.77
CA HIS A 264 -1.44 -77.22 -20.69
C HIS A 264 -2.36 -76.18 -21.29
N ASP A 265 -3.64 -76.19 -20.88
CA ASP A 265 -4.57 -75.15 -21.23
C ASP A 265 -4.37 -73.95 -20.29
N GLU A 266 -4.18 -72.79 -20.85
CA GLU A 266 -4.07 -71.57 -20.12
C GLU A 266 -5.50 -71.07 -19.73
N SER A 267 -5.67 -70.68 -18.48
CA SER A 267 -6.95 -70.12 -18.01
C SER A 267 -7.18 -68.74 -18.49
N THR A 268 -8.33 -68.42 -19.05
CA THR A 268 -8.75 -67.05 -19.42
C THR A 268 -9.47 -66.36 -18.28
N ALA A 269 -9.77 -67.07 -17.17
CA ALA A 269 -10.57 -66.56 -16.07
C ALA A 269 -10.01 -65.24 -15.46
N GLU A 270 -8.67 -65.14 -15.36
CA GLU A 270 -8.03 -63.93 -14.84
C GLU A 270 -8.15 -62.75 -15.82
N ILE A 271 -8.05 -63.04 -17.14
CA ILE A 271 -8.21 -62.01 -18.21
C ILE A 271 -9.67 -61.55 -18.26
N GLU A 272 -10.62 -62.49 -18.12
CA GLU A 272 -12.04 -62.18 -18.10
C GLU A 272 -12.44 -61.34 -16.86
N ALA A 273 -11.89 -61.64 -15.68
CA ALA A 273 -12.05 -60.84 -14.47
C ALA A 273 -11.46 -59.42 -14.66
N LYS A 274 -10.29 -59.32 -15.26
CA LYS A 274 -9.69 -58.01 -15.59
C LYS A 274 -10.52 -57.21 -16.60
N LEU A 275 -11.14 -57.88 -17.59
CA LEU A 275 -12.03 -57.24 -18.58
C LEU A 275 -13.30 -56.73 -17.93
N GLN A 276 -13.87 -57.41 -16.95
CA GLN A 276 -15.03 -56.94 -16.20
C GLN A 276 -14.76 -55.73 -15.33
N GLU A 277 -13.53 -55.59 -14.81
CA GLU A 277 -13.11 -54.47 -13.96
C GLU A 277 -12.47 -53.32 -14.74
N ILE A 278 -12.22 -53.46 -16.04
CA ILE A 278 -11.42 -52.51 -16.83
C ILE A 278 -11.98 -51.11 -16.79
N ASP A 279 -13.30 -50.92 -16.83
CA ASP A 279 -13.93 -49.63 -16.77
C ASP A 279 -13.76 -48.95 -15.39
N ALA A 280 -13.82 -49.75 -14.31
CA ALA A 280 -13.59 -49.28 -12.95
C ALA A 280 -12.12 -48.89 -12.74
N ILE A 281 -11.16 -49.72 -13.27
CA ILE A 281 -9.73 -49.41 -13.19
C ILE A 281 -9.40 -48.17 -14.02
N ASN A 282 -9.89 -48.07 -15.26
CA ASN A 282 -9.67 -46.92 -16.10
C ASN A 282 -10.28 -45.65 -15.54
N THR A 283 -11.41 -45.73 -14.82
CA THR A 283 -12.00 -44.59 -14.11
C THR A 283 -11.05 -44.11 -12.99
N LYS A 284 -10.48 -45.03 -12.20
CA LYS A 284 -9.49 -44.68 -11.15
C LYS A 284 -8.25 -44.02 -11.74
N VAL A 285 -7.70 -44.55 -12.86
CA VAL A 285 -6.55 -43.98 -13.56
C VAL A 285 -6.84 -42.57 -14.05
N ARG A 286 -8.01 -42.33 -14.67
CA ARG A 286 -8.41 -41.00 -15.14
C ARG A 286 -8.60 -40.02 -13.96
N THR A 287 -9.17 -40.49 -12.85
CA THR A 287 -9.31 -39.66 -11.64
C THR A 287 -7.95 -39.25 -11.07
N ASN A 288 -7.01 -40.18 -10.97
CA ASN A 288 -5.64 -39.91 -10.52
C ASN A 288 -4.94 -38.91 -11.44
N ALA A 289 -5.02 -39.12 -12.76
CA ALA A 289 -4.42 -38.20 -13.74
C ALA A 289 -5.06 -36.80 -13.69
N ALA A 290 -6.39 -36.72 -13.51
CA ALA A 290 -7.07 -35.44 -13.34
C ALA A 290 -6.62 -34.72 -12.06
N ARG A 291 -6.40 -35.47 -10.97
CA ARG A 291 -5.87 -34.95 -9.72
C ARG A 291 -4.44 -34.40 -9.86
N GLU A 292 -3.56 -35.15 -10.50
CA GLU A 292 -2.18 -34.73 -10.78
C GLU A 292 -2.15 -33.46 -11.64
N ASN A 293 -2.98 -33.42 -12.69
CA ASN A 293 -3.10 -32.23 -13.54
C ASN A 293 -3.62 -31.00 -12.75
N ALA A 294 -4.59 -31.20 -11.85
CA ALA A 294 -5.11 -30.13 -11.03
C ALA A 294 -4.05 -29.57 -10.05
N PHE A 295 -3.18 -30.44 -9.49
CA PHE A 295 -2.04 -29.98 -8.70
C PHE A 295 -1.01 -29.26 -9.56
N ALA A 296 -0.67 -29.76 -10.73
CA ALA A 296 0.27 -29.12 -11.64
C ALA A 296 -0.23 -27.71 -12.06
N GLU A 297 -1.52 -27.57 -12.37
CA GLU A 297 -2.13 -26.28 -12.65
C GLU A 297 -2.08 -25.33 -11.42
N ALA A 298 -2.29 -25.86 -10.22
CA ALA A 298 -2.18 -25.08 -8.99
C ALA A 298 -0.75 -24.62 -8.72
N ASP A 299 0.24 -25.48 -8.94
CA ASP A 299 1.66 -25.18 -8.76
C ASP A 299 2.13 -24.13 -9.79
N GLU A 300 1.64 -24.18 -11.03
CA GLU A 300 1.92 -23.16 -12.04
C GLU A 300 1.33 -21.78 -11.63
N LEU A 301 0.10 -21.76 -11.10
CA LEU A 301 -0.51 -20.53 -10.58
C LEU A 301 0.23 -19.98 -9.36
N ASP A 302 0.72 -20.85 -8.48
CA ASP A 302 1.54 -20.44 -7.34
C ASP A 302 2.91 -19.86 -7.79
N ALA A 303 3.50 -20.40 -8.85
CA ALA A 303 4.72 -19.85 -9.45
C ALA A 303 4.47 -18.45 -10.04
N GLN A 304 3.36 -18.26 -10.75
CA GLN A 304 2.95 -16.95 -11.27
C GLN A 304 2.63 -15.95 -10.14
N TYR A 305 2.00 -16.40 -9.06
CA TYR A 305 1.77 -15.59 -7.87
C TYR A 305 3.08 -15.08 -7.25
N LYS A 306 4.07 -15.95 -7.17
CA LYS A 306 5.41 -15.59 -6.68
C LYS A 306 6.09 -14.58 -7.60
N GLU A 307 6.05 -14.81 -8.90
CA GLU A 307 6.61 -13.87 -9.88
C GLU A 307 5.99 -12.47 -9.77
N LEU A 308 4.66 -12.40 -9.63
CA LEU A 308 3.98 -11.12 -9.40
C LEU A 308 4.37 -10.47 -8.07
N THR A 309 4.67 -11.27 -7.04
CA THR A 309 5.18 -10.75 -5.77
C THR A 309 6.56 -10.11 -5.95
N ASP A 310 7.45 -10.77 -6.68
CA ASP A 310 8.79 -10.25 -6.98
C ASP A 310 8.71 -8.97 -7.84
N GLN A 311 7.79 -8.91 -8.80
CA GLN A 311 7.53 -7.69 -9.58
C GLN A 311 7.01 -6.53 -8.72
N ILE A 312 6.11 -6.79 -7.77
CA ILE A 312 5.64 -5.78 -6.81
C ILE A 312 6.81 -5.24 -5.98
N GLU A 313 7.69 -6.10 -5.49
CA GLU A 313 8.88 -5.67 -4.72
C GLU A 313 9.84 -4.84 -5.58
N MET A 314 10.02 -5.17 -6.86
CA MET A 314 10.81 -4.34 -7.78
C MET A 314 10.20 -2.95 -7.96
N VAL A 315 8.89 -2.86 -8.23
CA VAL A 315 8.19 -1.58 -8.38
C VAL A 315 8.28 -0.73 -7.11
N ARG A 316 8.18 -1.35 -5.94
CA ARG A 316 8.40 -0.68 -4.64
C ARG A 316 9.83 -0.17 -4.49
N GLY A 317 10.81 -0.97 -4.90
CA GLY A 317 12.22 -0.57 -4.92
C GLY A 317 12.48 0.61 -5.85
N GLU A 318 11.93 0.60 -7.05
CA GLU A 318 12.00 1.73 -8.01
C GLU A 318 11.36 2.99 -7.42
N ARG A 319 10.19 2.86 -6.79
CA ARG A 319 9.49 3.95 -6.12
C ARG A 319 10.33 4.57 -4.99
N MET A 320 10.95 3.74 -4.14
CA MET A 320 11.85 4.23 -3.08
C MET A 320 13.06 4.94 -3.67
N SER A 321 13.70 4.36 -4.69
CA SER A 321 14.85 4.97 -5.35
C SER A 321 14.50 6.31 -6.00
N LEU A 322 13.31 6.44 -6.57
CA LEU A 322 12.83 7.68 -7.17
C LEU A 322 12.64 8.78 -6.11
N LEU A 323 12.13 8.43 -4.93
CA LEU A 323 11.95 9.36 -3.82
C LEU A 323 13.27 9.70 -3.13
N ASP A 324 14.16 8.74 -2.93
CA ASP A 324 15.49 8.95 -2.34
C ASP A 324 16.41 9.81 -3.20
N GLY A 325 16.24 9.74 -4.52
CA GLY A 325 16.96 10.57 -5.48
C GLY A 325 16.37 11.97 -5.70
N ALA A 326 15.22 12.28 -5.08
CA ALA A 326 14.54 13.54 -5.26
C ALA A 326 15.11 14.63 -4.34
N ASP A 327 15.21 15.87 -4.85
CA ASP A 327 15.62 17.05 -4.07
C ASP A 327 14.43 17.52 -3.21
N LEU A 328 14.32 16.95 -2.03
CA LEU A 328 13.22 17.22 -1.10
C LEU A 328 13.43 18.54 -0.36
N PRO A 329 12.37 19.36 -0.18
CA PRO A 329 12.48 20.67 0.47
C PRO A 329 12.83 20.61 1.96
N LEU A 330 12.77 19.45 2.56
CA LEU A 330 13.16 19.20 3.96
C LEU A 330 13.66 17.78 4.11
N PRO A 331 14.84 17.55 4.74
CA PRO A 331 15.32 16.20 5.03
C PRO A 331 14.33 15.41 5.87
N GLY A 332 14.09 14.15 5.52
CA GLY A 332 13.12 13.28 6.22
C GLY A 332 11.67 13.41 5.73
N LEU A 333 11.40 14.31 4.79
CA LEU A 333 10.11 14.40 4.13
C LEU A 333 9.95 13.27 3.10
N ASN A 334 8.76 12.68 2.99
CA ASN A 334 8.50 11.60 2.04
C ASN A 334 7.00 11.55 1.66
N VAL A 335 6.67 10.71 0.67
CA VAL A 335 5.29 10.39 0.31
C VAL A 335 5.12 8.88 0.36
N GLU A 336 4.29 8.40 1.27
CA GLU A 336 3.99 6.98 1.45
C GLU A 336 2.49 6.73 1.26
N GLN A 337 2.13 5.82 0.37
CA GLN A 337 0.74 5.47 0.05
C GLN A 337 -0.13 6.71 -0.28
N GLY A 338 0.44 7.68 -1.01
CA GLY A 338 -0.26 8.92 -1.39
C GLY A 338 -0.48 9.90 -0.22
N LYS A 339 0.19 9.71 0.91
CA LYS A 339 0.16 10.60 2.07
C LYS A 339 1.54 11.19 2.32
N LEU A 340 1.54 12.44 2.78
CA LEU A 340 2.75 13.12 3.21
C LEU A 340 3.23 12.55 4.54
N THR A 341 4.50 12.12 4.61
CA THR A 341 5.15 11.68 5.84
C THR A 341 6.39 12.50 6.13
N TYR A 342 6.73 12.66 7.41
CA TYR A 342 7.95 13.31 7.87
C TYR A 342 8.58 12.49 8.98
N ASN A 343 9.83 12.09 8.81
CA ASN A 343 10.54 11.17 9.69
C ASN A 343 9.75 9.86 9.96
N GLY A 344 9.04 9.37 8.95
CA GLY A 344 8.22 8.16 9.03
C GLY A 344 6.85 8.35 9.72
N GLN A 345 6.49 9.58 10.10
CA GLN A 345 5.19 9.89 10.70
C GLN A 345 4.24 10.51 9.66
N ALA A 346 2.98 10.05 9.64
CA ALA A 346 1.94 10.66 8.83
C ALA A 346 1.55 12.04 9.37
N TRP A 347 0.96 12.88 8.53
CA TRP A 347 0.64 14.28 8.87
C TRP A 347 -0.15 14.46 10.17
N ASP A 348 -1.15 13.62 10.42
CA ASP A 348 -2.01 13.63 11.61
C ASP A 348 -1.31 13.16 12.88
N CYS A 349 -0.17 12.46 12.74
CA CYS A 349 0.68 12.01 13.85
C CYS A 349 1.81 12.99 14.18
N MET A 350 2.07 13.98 13.32
CA MET A 350 3.09 15.00 13.54
C MET A 350 2.66 15.98 14.63
N SER A 351 3.62 16.46 15.42
CA SER A 351 3.40 17.61 16.31
C SER A 351 3.04 18.86 15.50
N GLY A 352 2.31 19.80 16.10
CA GLY A 352 1.96 21.06 15.44
C GLY A 352 3.19 21.82 14.89
N SER A 353 4.31 21.76 15.60
CA SER A 353 5.58 22.37 15.17
C SER A 353 6.17 21.70 13.91
N GLU A 354 6.10 20.38 13.85
CA GLU A 354 6.56 19.62 12.67
C GLU A 354 5.66 19.92 11.47
N GLN A 355 4.34 19.91 11.67
CA GLN A 355 3.38 20.31 10.62
C GLN A 355 3.66 21.70 10.07
N LEU A 356 3.93 22.66 10.96
CA LEU A 356 4.23 24.04 10.57
C LEU A 356 5.55 24.13 9.79
N ARG A 357 6.59 23.44 10.25
CA ARG A 357 7.91 23.38 9.57
C ARG A 357 7.79 22.76 8.19
N VAL A 358 7.13 21.61 8.09
CA VAL A 358 6.91 20.90 6.83
C VAL A 358 6.08 21.77 5.86
N ALA A 359 4.96 22.34 6.33
CA ALA A 359 4.12 23.19 5.50
C ALA A 359 4.89 24.41 4.96
N THR A 360 5.69 25.03 5.81
CA THR A 360 6.50 26.20 5.44
C THR A 360 7.58 25.84 4.43
N ALA A 361 8.26 24.71 4.61
CA ALA A 361 9.30 24.23 3.67
C ALA A 361 8.71 23.92 2.30
N ILE A 362 7.57 23.24 2.25
CA ILE A 362 6.86 22.91 1.00
C ILE A 362 6.40 24.18 0.28
N VAL A 363 5.76 25.10 0.99
CA VAL A 363 5.26 26.33 0.39
C VAL A 363 6.38 27.22 -0.15
N ARG A 364 7.53 27.29 0.56
CA ARG A 364 8.72 27.96 0.08
C ARG A 364 9.28 27.33 -1.19
N ALA A 365 9.31 26.00 -1.27
CA ALA A 365 9.85 25.29 -2.42
C ALA A 365 9.00 25.47 -3.69
N LEU A 366 7.69 25.70 -3.56
CA LEU A 366 6.82 26.03 -4.70
C LEU A 366 7.26 27.27 -5.44
N LYS A 367 7.76 28.27 -4.71
CA LYS A 367 8.22 29.52 -5.31
C LYS A 367 9.37 30.12 -4.48
N PRO A 368 10.62 29.71 -4.74
CA PRO A 368 11.78 30.15 -3.95
C PRO A 368 12.00 31.66 -3.95
N THR A 369 11.47 32.38 -4.95
CA THR A 369 11.51 33.86 -5.02
C THR A 369 10.64 34.54 -3.98
N CYS A 370 9.64 33.82 -3.39
CA CYS A 370 8.83 34.33 -2.28
C CYS A 370 9.57 34.08 -0.95
N GLY A 371 10.13 35.12 -0.38
CA GLY A 371 10.98 35.05 0.81
C GLY A 371 10.22 35.19 2.14
N PHE A 372 8.89 35.17 2.15
CA PHE A 372 8.09 35.31 3.36
C PHE A 372 6.88 34.37 3.37
N VAL A 373 6.36 34.09 4.58
CA VAL A 373 5.16 33.29 4.82
C VAL A 373 4.32 33.94 5.92
N LEU A 374 3.01 33.94 5.77
CA LEU A 374 2.03 34.42 6.77
C LEU A 374 1.47 33.23 7.56
N VAL A 375 1.49 33.31 8.89
CA VAL A 375 1.03 32.25 9.79
C VAL A 375 0.08 32.82 10.83
N ASP A 376 -1.15 32.34 10.90
CA ASP A 376 -2.10 32.73 11.91
C ASP A 376 -2.12 31.77 13.10
N LYS A 377 -2.45 32.27 14.31
CA LYS A 377 -2.70 31.48 15.52
C LYS A 377 -1.48 30.72 16.06
N LEU A 378 -0.35 31.39 16.17
CA LEU A 378 0.87 30.83 16.79
C LEU A 378 0.73 30.52 18.29
N GLU A 379 -0.38 30.91 18.94
CA GLU A 379 -0.69 30.53 20.33
C GLU A 379 -0.92 29.03 20.53
N GLN A 380 -1.02 28.26 19.46
CA GLN A 380 -1.10 26.79 19.51
C GLN A 380 0.24 26.13 19.85
N PHE A 381 1.32 26.91 19.79
CA PHE A 381 2.68 26.45 20.04
C PHE A 381 3.20 27.03 21.37
N ASP A 382 3.93 26.20 22.10
CA ASP A 382 4.63 26.64 23.28
C ASP A 382 5.80 27.58 22.91
N PRO A 383 6.30 28.38 23.88
CA PRO A 383 7.35 29.37 23.62
C PRO A 383 8.66 28.76 23.11
N GLN A 384 9.02 27.55 23.53
CA GLN A 384 10.24 26.88 23.10
C GLN A 384 10.12 26.48 21.62
N THR A 385 9.02 25.84 21.24
CA THR A 385 8.69 25.49 19.87
C THR A 385 8.71 26.70 18.94
N LEU A 386 8.15 27.84 19.36
CA LEU A 386 8.20 29.06 18.58
C LEU A 386 9.63 29.61 18.41
N ALA A 387 10.45 29.56 19.45
CA ALA A 387 11.83 29.98 19.38
C ALA A 387 12.65 29.10 18.42
N GLU A 388 12.47 27.77 18.48
CA GLU A 388 13.10 26.83 17.56
C GLU A 388 12.66 27.04 16.10
N PHE A 389 11.37 27.27 15.88
CA PHE A 389 10.83 27.58 14.56
C PHE A 389 11.37 28.90 14.02
N GLY A 390 11.45 29.94 14.85
CA GLY A 390 12.04 31.23 14.49
C GLY A 390 13.53 31.12 14.15
N ALA A 391 14.30 30.35 14.94
CA ALA A 391 15.72 30.09 14.69
C ALA A 391 15.93 29.30 13.37
N TRP A 392 15.11 28.28 13.11
CA TRP A 392 15.13 27.56 11.84
C TRP A 392 14.83 28.49 10.67
N ALA A 393 13.77 29.31 10.75
CA ALA A 393 13.42 30.27 9.71
C ALA A 393 14.56 31.29 9.45
N GLN A 394 15.26 31.70 10.50
CA GLN A 394 16.42 32.58 10.37
C GLN A 394 17.58 31.92 9.63
N THR A 395 17.87 30.64 9.94
CA THR A 395 18.90 29.85 9.28
C THR A 395 18.58 29.67 7.79
N GLU A 396 17.30 29.44 7.47
CA GLU A 396 16.79 29.32 6.10
C GLU A 396 16.69 30.67 5.36
N GLY A 397 16.97 31.79 6.03
CA GLY A 397 16.79 33.13 5.47
C GLY A 397 15.34 33.48 5.13
N LEU A 398 14.38 32.81 5.74
CA LEU A 398 12.94 32.99 5.52
C LEU A 398 12.36 34.00 6.50
N GLN A 399 11.49 34.90 6.03
CA GLN A 399 10.73 35.81 6.85
C GLN A 399 9.36 35.21 7.17
N ILE A 400 9.04 35.07 8.45
CA ILE A 400 7.72 34.59 8.91
C ILE A 400 7.03 35.72 9.66
N ILE A 401 5.82 36.07 9.25
CA ILE A 401 4.98 37.06 9.93
C ILE A 401 3.77 36.31 10.50
N GLY A 402 3.70 36.24 11.83
CA GLY A 402 2.66 35.45 12.48
C GLY A 402 1.89 36.21 13.55
N THR A 403 0.66 35.74 13.87
CA THR A 403 -0.15 36.28 14.95
C THR A 403 -0.14 35.34 16.15
N ARG A 404 -0.15 35.94 17.35
CA ARG A 404 -0.24 35.18 18.62
C ARG A 404 -1.14 35.92 19.59
N VAL A 405 -1.88 35.19 20.43
CA VAL A 405 -2.56 35.74 21.60
C VAL A 405 -1.54 35.92 22.68
N GLY A 406 -1.26 37.19 23.03
CA GLY A 406 -0.26 37.56 24.03
C GLY A 406 0.16 39.02 23.84
N SER A 407 0.80 39.59 24.86
CA SER A 407 1.40 40.91 24.85
C SER A 407 2.75 40.92 25.56
N ASP A 408 3.42 39.76 25.55
CA ASP A 408 4.74 39.56 26.13
C ASP A 408 5.85 40.07 25.20
N ASP A 409 7.11 40.05 25.69
CA ASP A 409 8.29 40.56 25.00
C ASP A 409 8.66 39.75 23.72
N SER A 410 8.00 38.65 23.46
CA SER A 410 8.15 37.89 22.20
C SER A 410 7.45 38.54 21.01
N CYS A 411 6.56 39.52 21.25
CA CYS A 411 5.79 40.25 20.24
C CYS A 411 6.55 41.49 19.77
N GLN A 412 6.77 41.64 18.46
CA GLN A 412 7.38 42.83 17.87
C GLN A 412 6.39 44.02 17.79
N ILE A 413 5.10 43.71 17.65
CA ILE A 413 4.03 44.69 17.69
C ILE A 413 2.82 44.14 18.44
N ILE A 414 2.16 44.97 19.20
CA ILE A 414 0.92 44.63 19.91
C ILE A 414 -0.24 45.37 19.28
N ILE A 415 -1.30 44.65 18.94
CA ILE A 415 -2.53 45.24 18.42
C ILE A 415 -3.51 45.44 19.57
N GLU A 416 -3.85 46.69 19.84
CA GLU A 416 -4.85 47.09 20.84
C GLU A 416 -5.84 48.05 20.22
N ASP A 417 -7.13 47.75 20.35
CA ASP A 417 -8.25 48.49 19.76
C ASP A 417 -8.04 48.88 18.27
N GLY A 418 -7.40 48.01 17.50
CA GLY A 418 -7.11 48.22 16.08
C GLY A 418 -5.90 49.09 15.77
N TYR A 419 -5.15 49.54 16.77
CA TYR A 419 -3.88 50.26 16.61
C TYR A 419 -2.71 49.34 16.86
N GLY A 420 -1.63 49.51 16.08
CA GLY A 420 -0.33 48.89 16.34
C GLY A 420 0.47 49.69 17.34
N MET A 421 0.92 49.07 18.41
CA MET A 421 1.75 49.66 19.44
C MET A 421 3.05 48.88 19.62
N PRO A 422 4.20 49.51 19.93
CA PRO A 422 5.42 48.79 20.32
C PRO A 422 5.14 48.00 21.61
N PRO A 423 5.86 46.91 21.90
CA PRO A 423 5.76 46.15 23.13
C PRO A 423 6.11 47.02 24.34
N ALA A 424 5.49 46.77 25.49
CA ALA A 424 5.59 47.61 26.70
C ALA A 424 7.02 47.73 27.27
N SER A 425 7.94 46.84 26.92
CA SER A 425 9.33 46.83 27.39
C SER A 425 10.25 47.85 26.71
N THR A 426 9.81 48.55 25.67
CA THR A 426 10.62 49.61 24.99
C THR A 426 10.36 51.02 25.50
N VAL A 427 9.46 51.17 26.49
CA VAL A 427 9.26 52.47 27.16
C VAL A 427 10.34 52.59 28.26
N ASP A 428 11.39 53.33 27.95
CA ASP A 428 12.43 53.74 28.91
C ASP A 428 11.80 54.51 30.07
N THR A 429 11.50 53.83 31.17
CA THR A 429 10.90 54.38 32.39
C THR A 429 11.85 55.30 33.16
N THR A 430 13.06 55.52 32.64
CA THR A 430 14.06 56.42 33.30
C THR A 430 13.84 57.91 33.04
N ALA A 431 12.91 58.32 32.15
CA ALA A 431 12.70 59.75 31.85
C ALA A 431 11.46 60.39 32.51
N ALA A 432 10.61 59.63 33.20
CA ALA A 432 9.31 60.13 33.72
C ALA A 432 9.32 60.54 35.18
N PHE A 433 10.42 60.45 35.95
CA PHE A 433 10.46 60.82 37.39
C PHE A 433 11.48 61.91 37.74
N ALA A 434 11.84 62.77 36.82
CA ALA A 434 12.79 63.86 37.06
C ALA A 434 12.17 65.25 37.30
N ASN A 435 10.85 65.40 37.56
CA ASN A 435 10.31 66.71 37.98
C ASN A 435 8.99 66.59 38.73
N THR A 436 9.08 66.35 40.08
CA THR A 436 8.08 66.82 41.04
C THR A 436 8.77 67.07 42.40
N PRO A 437 8.72 68.26 42.93
CA PRO A 437 9.33 68.54 44.27
C PRO A 437 8.37 68.15 45.36
N GLY A 438 8.85 67.37 46.29
CA GLY A 438 8.57 67.43 47.70
C GLY A 438 7.21 66.97 48.20
N LEU A 439 7.14 65.82 48.82
CA LEU A 439 6.39 65.65 50.08
C LEU A 439 7.13 64.65 50.98
N ALA A 440 7.25 65.04 52.27
CA ALA A 440 8.09 64.45 53.30
C ALA A 440 7.56 63.13 53.85
N MET A 441 8.50 62.30 54.26
CA MET A 441 8.50 61.17 55.20
C MET A 441 7.34 61.07 56.19
N ALA A 442 6.76 59.87 56.29
CA ALA A 442 6.24 59.33 57.53
C ALA A 442 6.70 57.90 57.68
N THR A 443 7.51 57.73 58.74
CA THR A 443 8.01 56.42 59.22
C THR A 443 6.89 55.63 59.86
N GLY A 444 6.71 54.37 59.47
CA GLY A 444 5.79 53.44 60.10
C GLY A 444 6.40 52.01 60.09
N ASP A 445 6.35 51.39 61.22
CA ASP A 445 7.03 50.20 61.74
C ASP A 445 6.92 48.91 60.86
N PRO A 446 7.84 47.94 61.08
CA PRO A 446 7.91 46.75 60.28
C PRO A 446 6.87 45.69 60.67
N VAL A 447 6.20 45.12 59.65
CA VAL A 447 5.27 44.00 59.83
C VAL A 447 6.07 42.69 59.80
N PRO A 448 5.81 41.74 60.75
CA PRO A 448 6.53 40.48 60.84
C PRO A 448 6.14 39.47 59.76
N PRO A 449 7.00 38.50 59.45
CA PRO A 449 6.82 37.55 58.35
C PRO A 449 5.76 36.50 58.69
N VAL A 450 4.89 36.23 57.69
CA VAL A 450 3.86 35.18 57.75
C VAL A 450 4.46 33.89 57.22
N THR A 451 4.49 32.87 58.07
CA THR A 451 4.89 31.49 57.74
C THR A 451 3.83 30.79 56.89
N PRO A 452 4.21 29.93 55.96
CA PRO A 452 3.26 29.14 55.16
C PRO A 452 2.66 27.99 55.98
N VAL A 453 1.34 27.86 55.94
CA VAL A 453 0.62 26.74 56.55
C VAL A 453 0.41 25.65 55.53
N ASP A 454 1.08 24.53 55.76
CA ASP A 454 0.82 23.22 55.13
C ASP A 454 -0.62 22.78 55.47
N ARG A 455 -1.42 22.49 54.46
CA ARG A 455 -2.59 21.62 54.56
C ARG A 455 -2.75 20.74 53.33
N PHE A 456 -2.12 19.58 53.40
CA PHE A 456 -2.61 18.41 52.71
C PHE A 456 -2.86 17.34 53.76
N THR A 457 -4.11 17.08 54.08
CA THR A 457 -4.52 15.87 54.81
C THR A 457 -5.33 15.01 53.89
N ALA A 458 -4.88 13.77 53.78
CA ALA A 458 -5.45 12.69 53.05
C ALA A 458 -6.89 12.36 53.46
N LEU A 459 -7.69 11.94 52.50
CA LEU A 459 -8.88 11.15 52.72
C LEU A 459 -8.80 9.91 51.85
N THR A 460 -8.34 8.83 52.47
CA THR A 460 -8.59 7.46 52.05
C THR A 460 -9.98 7.04 52.51
N THR A 461 -10.84 6.54 51.63
CA THR A 461 -11.84 5.54 52.00
C THR A 461 -12.00 4.54 50.84
N ASN A 462 -11.72 3.31 51.23
CA ASN A 462 -12.10 2.06 50.60
C ASN A 462 -13.60 2.00 50.24
N THR A 463 -13.92 1.45 49.10
CA THR A 463 -14.99 0.41 48.99
C THR A 463 -14.69 -0.46 47.78
N THR A 464 -14.39 -1.68 48.09
CA THR A 464 -14.49 -2.89 47.24
C THR A 464 -15.94 -3.20 46.95
N ASP A 465 -16.30 -3.50 45.70
CA ASP A 465 -17.13 -4.67 45.38
C ASP A 465 -17.09 -4.98 43.86
N PRO A 466 -17.18 -6.27 43.48
CA PRO A 466 -16.84 -6.73 42.14
C PRO A 466 -18.10 -6.90 41.26
N VAL A 467 -17.98 -6.54 39.97
CA VAL A 467 -19.02 -6.87 38.99
C VAL A 467 -18.49 -7.98 38.07
N LYS A 468 -19.31 -9.02 38.04
CA LYS A 468 -19.20 -10.25 37.23
C LYS A 468 -19.29 -10.01 35.73
N PRO A 469 -18.78 -10.95 34.91
CA PRO A 469 -18.89 -10.94 33.48
C PRO A 469 -20.11 -11.73 32.97
N GLU A 470 -20.81 -11.20 32.01
CA GLU A 470 -21.72 -11.87 31.04
C GLU A 470 -21.92 -10.89 29.88
N GLN A 471 -21.94 -11.22 28.59
CA GLN A 471 -22.43 -12.39 27.86
C GLN A 471 -21.81 -12.43 26.46
N LYS A 472 -21.58 -13.66 26.02
CA LYS A 472 -21.35 -14.03 24.62
C LYS A 472 -22.60 -13.75 23.78
N TRP A 473 -22.40 -13.18 22.57
CA TRP A 473 -23.34 -13.40 21.46
C TRP A 473 -22.60 -14.06 20.32
N SER A 474 -23.02 -15.24 20.02
CA SER A 474 -22.79 -15.98 18.79
C SER A 474 -23.90 -15.62 17.80
N LEU A 475 -23.53 -15.21 16.60
CA LEU A 475 -24.16 -15.64 15.33
C LEU A 475 -23.19 -15.30 14.20
#